data_b5716e3f1eafc654593eeb7ee1f2bcf0
#
_entry.id   b5716e3f1eafc654593eeb7ee1f2bcf0
#
_cell.length_a   1.000
_cell.length_b   1.000
_cell.length_c   1.000
_cell.angle_alpha   90.00
_cell.angle_beta   90.00
_cell.angle_gamma   90.00
#
_symmetry.space_group_name_H-M   'P 1'
#
loop_
_entity.id
_entity.type
_entity.pdbx_description
1 polymer ?
#
loop_
_entity_poly.entity_id
_entity_poly.type
_entity_poly.pdbx_seq_one_letter_code
_entity_poly.pdbx_strand_id
1 'polypeptide(L)'
;LYNNADGLKLMSIEQWGSIIWQELSYAFANSENMVYNATDSPDLSNGTSLEGMFFQATSFNGDINGWDTSKVTDMEYMFDNSGMSKENVNATIIGWYNFVGDNSGPYGLSIGVDNLPACGPEVWNTILAFTNDYGWTFTGILDYAAQCN
;
A
#
# COMPACT_ATOMS: atom_id res chain seq x y z
N LEU A 1 -9.53 2.84 16.15
CA LEU A 1 -10.50 2.30 15.17
C LEU A 1 -10.41 0.78 15.02
N TYR A 2 -9.73 0.13 15.96
CA TYR A 2 -9.70 -1.32 16.08
C TYR A 2 -11.12 -1.85 16.35
N ASN A 3 -11.61 -2.72 15.51
CA ASN A 3 -12.91 -3.37 15.63
C ASN A 3 -14.09 -2.52 15.13
N ASN A 4 -14.00 -2.07 13.91
CA ASN A 4 -15.00 -1.17 13.38
C ASN A 4 -16.06 -1.92 12.55
N ALA A 5 -17.21 -2.19 13.17
CA ALA A 5 -18.42 -2.56 12.44
C ALA A 5 -18.80 -1.50 11.35
N ASP A 6 -18.20 -0.32 11.40
CA ASP A 6 -18.38 0.74 10.42
C ASP A 6 -17.52 0.55 9.16
N GLY A 7 -16.44 -0.22 9.22
CA GLY A 7 -15.67 -0.60 8.03
C GLY A 7 -16.53 -1.28 6.96
N LEU A 8 -17.47 -2.12 7.38
CA LEU A 8 -18.43 -2.78 6.49
C LEU A 8 -19.41 -1.82 5.80
N LYS A 9 -19.55 -0.60 6.32
CA LYS A 9 -20.45 0.43 5.78
C LYS A 9 -19.76 1.35 4.76
N LEU A 10 -18.43 1.36 4.75
CA LEU A 10 -17.70 2.14 3.77
C LEU A 10 -17.85 1.52 2.38
N MET A 11 -18.42 2.28 1.46
CA MET A 11 -18.73 1.81 0.11
C MET A 11 -17.70 2.22 -0.91
N SER A 12 -17.08 3.41 -0.75
CA SER A 12 -16.08 3.87 -1.71
C SER A 12 -15.16 4.96 -1.16
N ILE A 13 -13.98 5.09 -1.76
CA ILE A 13 -13.12 6.27 -1.67
C ILE A 13 -13.18 6.96 -3.04
N GLU A 14 -13.77 8.16 -3.09
CA GLU A 14 -14.00 8.89 -4.33
C GLU A 14 -12.86 9.88 -4.63
N GLN A 15 -12.30 10.49 -3.60
CA GLN A 15 -11.17 11.41 -3.70
C GLN A 15 -10.50 11.64 -2.33
N TRP A 16 -9.23 12.02 -2.37
CA TRP A 16 -8.44 12.37 -1.18
C TRP A 16 -8.54 13.84 -0.81
N GLY A 17 -8.72 14.69 -1.81
CA GLY A 17 -8.79 16.14 -1.64
C GLY A 17 -7.43 16.79 -1.34
N SER A 18 -7.47 18.01 -0.84
CA SER A 18 -6.28 18.87 -0.63
C SER A 18 -5.87 18.99 0.84
N ILE A 19 -6.30 18.10 1.71
CA ILE A 19 -5.91 18.12 3.13
C ILE A 19 -4.58 17.36 3.32
N ILE A 20 -3.77 17.82 4.27
CA ILE A 20 -2.58 17.11 4.73
C ILE A 20 -3.03 16.07 5.76
N TRP A 21 -2.88 14.79 5.44
CA TRP A 21 -3.28 13.71 6.33
C TRP A 21 -2.28 13.54 7.47
N GLN A 22 -2.78 13.52 8.71
CA GLN A 22 -1.95 13.37 9.90
C GLN A 22 -1.76 11.91 10.29
N GLU A 23 -2.78 11.08 10.08
CA GLU A 23 -2.83 9.70 10.52
C GLU A 23 -3.82 8.90 9.67
N LEU A 24 -3.38 7.79 9.12
CA LEU A 24 -4.19 6.87 8.32
C LEU A 24 -4.08 5.41 8.80
N SER A 25 -3.48 5.18 9.98
CA SER A 25 -3.36 3.82 10.52
C SER A 25 -4.72 3.17 10.68
N TYR A 26 -4.88 1.98 10.08
CA TYR A 26 -6.11 1.19 10.08
C TYR A 26 -7.37 1.93 9.60
N ALA A 27 -7.20 3.04 8.84
CA ALA A 27 -8.33 3.89 8.43
C ALA A 27 -9.41 3.13 7.64
N PHE A 28 -9.02 2.17 6.82
CA PHE A 28 -9.89 1.38 5.96
C PHE A 28 -9.78 -0.14 6.24
N ALA A 29 -9.22 -0.51 7.38
CA ALA A 29 -9.13 -1.92 7.77
C ALA A 29 -10.50 -2.58 7.83
N ASN A 30 -10.60 -3.82 7.35
CA ASN A 30 -11.84 -4.60 7.30
C ASN A 30 -12.97 -3.97 6.44
N SER A 31 -12.63 -3.07 5.52
CA SER A 31 -13.60 -2.48 4.58
C SER A 31 -13.84 -3.42 3.39
N GLU A 32 -14.57 -4.51 3.65
CA GLU A 32 -14.73 -5.62 2.68
C GLU A 32 -15.58 -5.24 1.45
N ASN A 33 -16.34 -4.15 1.52
CA ASN A 33 -17.25 -3.71 0.44
C ASN A 33 -16.72 -2.46 -0.30
N MET A 34 -15.53 -1.98 0.05
CA MET A 34 -15.01 -0.71 -0.42
C MET A 34 -14.52 -0.78 -1.86
N VAL A 35 -14.99 0.16 -2.69
CA VAL A 35 -14.48 0.40 -4.05
C VAL A 35 -13.55 1.62 -4.03
N TYR A 36 -12.42 1.52 -4.72
CA TYR A 36 -11.48 2.62 -4.86
C TYR A 36 -11.67 3.32 -6.20
N ASN A 37 -12.20 4.55 -6.18
CA ASN A 37 -12.47 5.37 -7.36
C ASN A 37 -11.60 6.64 -7.43
N ALA A 38 -10.82 6.92 -6.38
CA ALA A 38 -9.99 8.11 -6.34
C ALA A 38 -8.93 8.11 -7.44
N THR A 39 -8.82 9.22 -8.15
CA THR A 39 -7.81 9.47 -9.18
C THR A 39 -6.73 10.45 -8.72
N ASP A 40 -6.92 11.05 -7.57
CA ASP A 40 -5.94 11.88 -6.87
C ASP A 40 -5.18 11.07 -5.82
N SER A 41 -4.12 11.66 -5.25
CA SER A 41 -3.30 11.05 -4.22
C SER A 41 -3.47 11.80 -2.89
N PRO A 42 -3.39 11.12 -1.74
CA PRO A 42 -3.38 11.79 -0.46
C PRO A 42 -2.09 12.61 -0.28
N ASP A 43 -2.19 13.74 0.40
CA ASP A 43 -1.01 14.49 0.85
C ASP A 43 -0.45 13.86 2.12
N LEU A 44 0.64 13.10 1.98
CA LEU A 44 1.34 12.37 3.05
C LEU A 44 2.58 13.12 3.56
N SER A 45 2.75 14.39 3.19
CA SER A 45 3.96 15.19 3.45
C SER A 45 4.27 15.42 4.94
N ASN A 46 3.32 15.18 5.83
CA ASN A 46 3.47 15.38 7.28
C ASN A 46 4.04 14.17 8.05
N GLY A 47 4.61 13.19 7.37
CA GLY A 47 5.13 11.98 8.02
C GLY A 47 4.01 11.04 8.50
N THR A 48 3.06 10.78 7.63
CA THR A 48 1.84 10.01 7.93
C THR A 48 2.15 8.52 8.09
N SER A 49 1.57 7.88 9.11
CA SER A 49 1.55 6.41 9.22
C SER A 49 0.44 5.83 8.36
N LEU A 50 0.76 4.74 7.65
CA LEU A 50 -0.16 3.93 6.86
C LEU A 50 -0.28 2.51 7.43
N GLU A 51 0.11 2.30 8.71
CA GLU A 51 0.04 1.01 9.38
C GLU A 51 -1.37 0.40 9.25
N GLY A 52 -1.45 -0.82 8.71
CA GLY A 52 -2.71 -1.56 8.57
C GLY A 52 -3.82 -0.86 7.78
N MET A 53 -3.49 0.18 6.99
CA MET A 53 -4.49 1.05 6.35
C MET A 53 -5.55 0.28 5.56
N PHE A 54 -5.16 -0.76 4.83
CA PHE A 54 -6.05 -1.63 4.04
C PHE A 54 -6.03 -3.08 4.54
N PHE A 55 -5.68 -3.29 5.80
CA PHE A 55 -5.66 -4.62 6.43
C PHE A 55 -7.03 -5.30 6.29
N GLN A 56 -7.07 -6.49 5.68
CA GLN A 56 -8.30 -7.25 5.41
C GLN A 56 -9.37 -6.48 4.61
N ALA A 57 -9.00 -5.47 3.85
CA ALA A 57 -9.89 -4.79 2.92
C ALA A 57 -10.00 -5.60 1.61
N THR A 58 -10.74 -6.70 1.63
CA THR A 58 -10.73 -7.75 0.60
C THR A 58 -11.25 -7.31 -0.77
N SER A 59 -11.95 -6.19 -0.86
CA SER A 59 -12.37 -5.57 -2.13
C SER A 59 -11.48 -4.40 -2.56
N PHE A 60 -10.51 -3.99 -1.75
CA PHE A 60 -9.60 -2.92 -2.14
C PHE A 60 -8.69 -3.37 -3.28
N ASN A 61 -8.82 -2.74 -4.42
CA ASN A 61 -7.95 -2.95 -5.59
C ASN A 61 -7.64 -1.62 -6.28
N GLY A 62 -7.07 -0.68 -5.54
CA GLY A 62 -6.73 0.64 -6.03
C GLY A 62 -5.42 0.69 -6.79
N ASP A 63 -5.36 1.54 -7.83
CA ASP A 63 -4.12 1.97 -8.42
C ASP A 63 -3.57 3.16 -7.60
N ILE A 64 -2.55 2.89 -6.80
CA ILE A 64 -1.94 3.86 -5.89
C ILE A 64 -0.46 4.08 -6.16
N ASN A 65 -0.02 3.73 -7.36
CA ASN A 65 1.38 3.84 -7.77
C ASN A 65 1.92 5.28 -7.74
N GLY A 66 1.04 6.27 -7.86
CA GLY A 66 1.37 7.69 -7.85
C GLY A 66 1.41 8.35 -6.45
N TRP A 67 1.24 7.58 -5.37
CA TRP A 67 1.34 8.15 -4.02
C TRP A 67 2.77 8.50 -3.66
N ASP A 68 3.02 9.71 -3.20
CA ASP A 68 4.32 10.12 -2.69
C ASP A 68 4.54 9.55 -1.27
N THR A 69 5.25 8.44 -1.21
CA THR A 69 5.56 7.74 0.04
C THR A 69 6.86 8.21 0.69
N SER A 70 7.52 9.24 0.16
CA SER A 70 8.84 9.68 0.62
C SER A 70 8.89 10.18 2.07
N LYS A 71 7.74 10.50 2.66
CA LYS A 71 7.60 10.98 4.05
C LYS A 71 6.80 10.03 4.94
N VAL A 72 6.40 8.88 4.43
CA VAL A 72 5.67 7.87 5.23
C VAL A 72 6.57 7.31 6.32
N THR A 73 6.00 7.06 7.49
CA THR A 73 6.74 6.62 8.68
C THR A 73 6.52 5.17 9.07
N ASP A 74 5.41 4.57 8.63
CA ASP A 74 5.05 3.19 8.95
C ASP A 74 4.13 2.61 7.87
N MET A 75 4.34 1.35 7.49
CA MET A 75 3.51 0.58 6.57
C MET A 75 3.31 -0.87 7.05
N GLU A 76 3.57 -1.18 8.32
CA GLU A 76 3.34 -2.54 8.83
C GLU A 76 1.89 -2.95 8.61
N TYR A 77 1.66 -4.19 8.17
CA TYR A 77 0.34 -4.77 7.89
C TYR A 77 -0.51 -4.04 6.84
N MET A 78 0.03 -3.03 6.13
CA MET A 78 -0.75 -2.10 5.29
C MET A 78 -1.71 -2.81 4.33
N PHE A 79 -1.25 -3.85 3.67
CA PHE A 79 -2.02 -4.57 2.65
C PHE A 79 -2.33 -6.02 2.99
N ASP A 80 -2.02 -6.46 4.21
CA ASP A 80 -2.22 -7.86 4.57
C ASP A 80 -3.66 -8.30 4.32
N ASN A 81 -3.83 -9.31 3.47
CA ASN A 81 -5.12 -9.85 3.07
C ASN A 81 -6.05 -8.84 2.36
N SER A 82 -5.51 -7.81 1.73
CA SER A 82 -6.29 -6.92 0.86
C SER A 82 -6.63 -7.57 -0.48
N GLY A 83 -7.53 -6.96 -1.24
CA GLY A 83 -7.99 -7.47 -2.54
C GLY A 83 -7.18 -7.00 -3.75
N MET A 84 -5.96 -6.51 -3.57
CA MET A 84 -5.16 -5.98 -4.67
C MET A 84 -4.83 -7.04 -5.71
N SER A 85 -5.05 -6.72 -6.99
CA SER A 85 -4.62 -7.54 -8.11
C SER A 85 -3.10 -7.49 -8.30
N LYS A 86 -2.53 -8.49 -8.99
CA LYS A 86 -1.10 -8.50 -9.32
C LYS A 86 -0.64 -7.27 -10.11
N GLU A 87 -1.50 -6.77 -10.98
CA GLU A 87 -1.23 -5.55 -11.78
C GLU A 87 -1.05 -4.34 -10.87
N ASN A 88 -1.97 -4.14 -9.92
CA ASN A 88 -1.92 -3.01 -9.00
C ASN A 88 -0.81 -3.17 -7.94
N VAL A 89 -0.54 -4.38 -7.46
CA VAL A 89 0.61 -4.64 -6.58
C VAL A 89 1.92 -4.30 -7.29
N ASN A 90 2.12 -4.82 -8.51
CA ASN A 90 3.33 -4.56 -9.29
C ASN A 90 3.50 -3.05 -9.56
N ALA A 91 2.45 -2.39 -10.05
CA ALA A 91 2.48 -0.96 -10.34
C ALA A 91 2.79 -0.12 -9.09
N THR A 92 2.19 -0.47 -7.95
CA THR A 92 2.42 0.21 -6.67
C THR A 92 3.88 0.09 -6.23
N ILE A 93 4.44 -1.11 -6.20
CA ILE A 93 5.83 -1.34 -5.77
C ILE A 93 6.80 -0.58 -6.68
N ILE A 94 6.61 -0.69 -8.00
CA ILE A 94 7.50 -0.02 -8.98
C ILE A 94 7.36 1.50 -8.89
N GLY A 95 6.14 2.03 -8.79
CA GLY A 95 5.90 3.46 -8.69
C GLY A 95 6.48 4.09 -7.42
N TRP A 96 6.31 3.43 -6.29
CA TRP A 96 6.82 3.92 -5.01
C TRP A 96 8.35 3.91 -4.94
N TYR A 97 9.00 2.95 -5.60
CA TYR A 97 10.46 2.94 -5.68
C TYR A 97 11.02 4.23 -6.28
N ASN A 98 10.34 4.79 -7.29
CA ASN A 98 10.75 6.05 -7.90
C ASN A 98 10.63 7.22 -6.90
N PHE A 99 9.53 7.33 -6.15
CA PHE A 99 9.38 8.39 -5.14
C PHE A 99 10.44 8.30 -4.04
N VAL A 100 10.71 7.09 -3.55
CA VAL A 100 11.74 6.87 -2.52
C VAL A 100 13.12 7.25 -3.06
N GLY A 101 13.43 6.88 -4.30
CA GLY A 101 14.69 7.19 -4.96
C GLY A 101 14.90 8.68 -5.17
N ASP A 102 13.91 9.36 -5.72
CA ASP A 102 13.96 10.79 -6.02
C ASP A 102 14.08 11.66 -4.76
N ASN A 103 13.57 11.17 -3.62
CA ASN A 103 13.53 11.92 -2.35
C ASN A 103 14.50 11.38 -1.29
N SER A 104 15.36 10.44 -1.64
CA SER A 104 16.35 9.84 -0.73
C SER A 104 15.75 9.23 0.55
N GLY A 105 14.70 8.48 0.41
CA GLY A 105 14.07 7.79 1.53
C GLY A 105 12.53 7.80 1.51
N PRO A 106 11.86 7.25 2.51
CA PRO A 106 12.37 6.78 3.80
C PRO A 106 13.20 5.49 3.73
N TYR A 107 13.96 5.24 4.80
CA TYR A 107 14.79 4.05 4.95
C TYR A 107 14.23 3.11 6.02
N GLY A 108 14.45 1.80 5.86
CA GLY A 108 14.20 0.80 6.89
C GLY A 108 12.72 0.55 7.21
N LEU A 109 11.81 0.84 6.29
CA LEU A 109 10.39 0.55 6.51
C LEU A 109 10.08 -0.94 6.30
N SER A 110 9.12 -1.43 7.09
CA SER A 110 8.44 -2.71 6.84
C SER A 110 7.09 -2.44 6.18
N ILE A 111 6.79 -3.18 5.12
CA ILE A 111 5.50 -3.15 4.44
C ILE A 111 4.83 -4.52 4.53
N GLY A 112 3.60 -4.57 5.03
CA GLY A 112 2.80 -5.78 5.10
C GLY A 112 2.16 -6.10 3.75
N VAL A 113 2.45 -7.30 3.23
CA VAL A 113 1.98 -7.79 1.92
C VAL A 113 1.50 -9.24 1.96
N ASP A 114 1.05 -9.70 3.13
CA ASP A 114 0.59 -11.09 3.29
C ASP A 114 -0.58 -11.41 2.36
N ASN A 115 -0.47 -12.54 1.65
CA ASN A 115 -1.41 -13.01 0.65
C ASN A 115 -1.61 -12.10 -0.58
N LEU A 116 -0.69 -11.16 -0.84
CA LEU A 116 -0.74 -10.39 -2.09
C LEU A 116 -0.05 -11.13 -3.24
N PRO A 117 -0.62 -11.06 -4.46
CA PRO A 117 0.04 -11.56 -5.66
C PRO A 117 1.06 -10.54 -6.19
N ALA A 118 2.22 -11.03 -6.60
CA ALA A 118 3.19 -10.23 -7.36
C ALA A 118 3.77 -11.08 -8.48
N CYS A 119 3.99 -10.51 -9.65
CA CYS A 119 4.36 -11.30 -10.82
C CYS A 119 5.33 -10.58 -11.74
N GLY A 120 6.35 -11.33 -12.14
CA GLY A 120 7.32 -10.92 -13.14
C GLY A 120 8.66 -10.42 -12.59
N PRO A 121 9.71 -10.44 -13.44
CA PRO A 121 11.06 -10.13 -12.99
C PRO A 121 11.23 -8.67 -12.57
N GLU A 122 10.47 -7.76 -13.16
CA GLU A 122 10.59 -6.32 -12.88
C GLU A 122 10.23 -6.01 -11.42
N VAL A 123 9.07 -6.48 -10.95
CA VAL A 123 8.65 -6.27 -9.56
C VAL A 123 9.61 -6.92 -8.56
N TRP A 124 10.13 -8.10 -8.87
CA TRP A 124 11.08 -8.79 -7.99
C TRP A 124 12.42 -8.06 -7.92
N ASN A 125 12.92 -7.56 -9.04
CA ASN A 125 14.13 -6.73 -9.06
C ASN A 125 13.90 -5.43 -8.26
N THR A 126 12.71 -4.85 -8.34
CA THR A 126 12.36 -3.64 -7.58
C THR A 126 12.28 -3.93 -6.07
N ILE A 127 11.69 -5.05 -5.65
CA ILE A 127 11.69 -5.48 -4.24
C ILE A 127 13.12 -5.66 -3.71
N LEU A 128 14.00 -6.31 -4.49
CA LEU A 128 15.40 -6.46 -4.14
C LEU A 128 16.12 -5.11 -4.04
N ALA A 129 15.82 -4.19 -4.95
CA ALA A 129 16.37 -2.84 -4.92
C ALA A 129 15.90 -2.06 -3.67
N PHE A 130 14.62 -2.12 -3.32
CA PHE A 130 14.11 -1.55 -2.07
C PHE A 130 14.87 -2.08 -0.85
N THR A 131 15.11 -3.38 -0.81
CA THR A 131 15.83 -4.01 0.31
C THR A 131 17.30 -3.57 0.33
N ASN A 132 17.97 -3.58 -0.80
CA ASN A 132 19.42 -3.30 -0.89
C ASN A 132 19.73 -1.80 -0.73
N ASP A 133 18.93 -0.94 -1.34
CA ASP A 133 19.22 0.49 -1.44
C ASP A 133 18.61 1.29 -0.27
N TYR A 134 17.46 0.85 0.24
CA TYR A 134 16.70 1.57 1.27
C TYR A 134 16.43 0.76 2.53
N GLY A 135 16.82 -0.51 2.59
CA GLY A 135 16.63 -1.37 3.76
C GLY A 135 15.17 -1.72 4.05
N TRP A 136 14.28 -1.63 3.04
CA TRP A 136 12.89 -2.01 3.23
C TRP A 136 12.71 -3.52 3.35
N THR A 137 11.75 -3.92 4.16
CA THR A 137 11.35 -5.32 4.35
C THR A 137 9.92 -5.50 3.88
N PHE A 138 9.68 -6.48 3.01
CA PHE A 138 8.35 -6.91 2.60
C PHE A 138 7.97 -8.11 3.47
N THR A 139 6.99 -7.93 4.38
CA THR A 139 6.59 -8.95 5.35
C THR A 139 5.34 -9.68 4.88
N GLY A 140 5.33 -11.01 5.01
CA GLY A 140 4.26 -11.85 4.51
C GLY A 140 4.65 -12.60 3.24
N ILE A 141 3.71 -13.33 2.69
CA ILE A 141 3.91 -14.16 1.50
C ILE A 141 3.31 -13.46 0.30
N LEU A 142 4.18 -12.94 -0.57
CA LEU A 142 3.79 -12.59 -1.93
C LEU A 142 3.63 -13.90 -2.72
N ASP A 143 2.43 -14.24 -3.15
CA ASP A 143 2.15 -15.46 -3.89
C ASP A 143 2.70 -15.36 -5.33
N TYR A 144 3.95 -15.76 -5.48
CA TYR A 144 4.66 -15.70 -6.76
C TYR A 144 4.22 -16.77 -7.77
N ALA A 145 3.94 -17.97 -7.29
CA ALA A 145 3.85 -19.13 -8.17
C ALA A 145 2.49 -19.31 -8.84
N ALA A 146 1.40 -18.93 -8.18
CA ALA A 146 0.05 -19.21 -8.65
C ALA A 146 -0.52 -18.14 -9.62
N GLN A 147 0.08 -16.97 -9.68
CA GLN A 147 -0.52 -15.78 -10.30
C GLN A 147 0.16 -15.32 -11.60
N CYS A 148 1.27 -15.96 -12.01
CA CYS A 148 2.03 -15.57 -13.21
C CYS A 148 1.60 -16.29 -14.50
N ASN A 149 0.62 -17.17 -14.39
CA ASN A 149 0.10 -17.93 -15.53
C ASN A 149 -1.18 -17.33 -16.09
#